data_79e92fd4fbaa63cb70619c6b7baab609
#
_entry.id   79e92fd4fbaa63cb70619c6b7baab609
#
_cell.length_a   1.000
_cell.length_b   1.000
_cell.length_c   1.000
_cell.angle_alpha   90.00
_cell.angle_beta   90.00
_cell.angle_gamma   90.00
#
_symmetry.space_group_name_H-M   'P 1'
#
loop_
_entity.id
_entity.type
_entity.pdbx_description
1 polymer ?
#
loop_
_entity_poly.entity_id
_entity_poly.type
_entity_poly.pdbx_seq_one_letter_code
_entity_poly.pdbx_strand_id
1 'polypeptide(L)'
;GLAYCDLVDIKRDDIKEHKGIRYIQKKRQKTGVEYIAVLNDEATKILEQYNYDISITNQAYNRFLKIVAKQAGITKPLHSHILRHSFAHHQLNEMHLNIATVSRMLGHTNLKQTMHYCHKHTPTVLEEYIVANKNT
;
A
#
# COMPACT_ATOMS: atom_id res chain seq x y z
N GLY A 1 -1.58 -0.44 1.44
CA GLY A 1 -0.52 -1.44 1.40
C GLY A 1 0.06 -1.81 2.76
N LEU A 2 -0.58 -1.37 3.86
CA LEU A 2 -0.11 -1.67 5.23
C LEU A 2 -0.26 -3.17 5.56
N ALA A 3 0.63 -3.69 6.39
CA ALA A 3 0.42 -4.96 7.04
C ALA A 3 -0.67 -4.80 8.12
N TYR A 4 -1.35 -5.88 8.48
CA TYR A 4 -2.42 -5.85 9.48
C TYR A 4 -1.97 -5.22 10.81
N CYS A 5 -0.81 -5.62 11.34
CA CYS A 5 -0.29 -5.08 12.59
C CYS A 5 0.01 -3.57 12.54
N ASP A 6 0.46 -3.08 11.39
CA ASP A 6 0.72 -1.66 11.19
C ASP A 6 -0.59 -0.87 10.98
N LEU A 7 -1.63 -1.51 10.39
CA LEU A 7 -2.95 -0.93 10.18
C LEU A 7 -3.69 -0.67 11.51
N VAL A 8 -3.73 -1.67 12.39
CA VAL A 8 -4.44 -1.55 13.68
C VAL A 8 -3.71 -0.69 14.71
N ASP A 9 -2.46 -0.32 14.45
CA ASP A 9 -1.66 0.58 15.29
C ASP A 9 -1.79 2.06 14.90
N ILE A 10 -2.61 2.40 13.90
CA ILE A 10 -2.82 3.79 13.47
C ILE A 10 -3.63 4.54 14.53
N LYS A 11 -3.15 5.74 14.88
CA LYS A 11 -3.81 6.68 15.77
C LYS A 11 -3.98 8.03 15.08
N ARG A 12 -4.89 8.85 15.60
CA ARG A 12 -5.11 10.21 15.07
C ARG A 12 -3.83 11.03 14.98
N ASP A 13 -2.99 10.97 16.01
CA ASP A 13 -1.75 11.76 16.10
C ASP A 13 -0.65 11.29 15.12
N ASP A 14 -0.82 10.14 14.48
CA ASP A 14 0.09 9.65 13.43
C ASP A 14 -0.14 10.34 12.08
N ILE A 15 -1.28 11.03 11.90
CA ILE A 15 -1.63 11.70 10.64
C ILE A 15 -0.87 13.00 10.50
N LYS A 16 -0.10 13.10 9.43
CA LYS A 16 0.64 14.30 9.03
C LYS A 16 0.09 14.84 7.71
N GLU A 17 0.39 16.10 7.43
CA GLU A 17 0.03 16.74 6.16
C GLU A 17 1.24 17.44 5.54
N HIS A 18 1.38 17.31 4.24
CA HIS A 18 2.35 18.04 3.43
C HIS A 18 1.72 18.44 2.09
N LYS A 19 1.65 19.74 1.81
CA LYS A 19 1.08 20.30 0.58
C LYS A 19 -0.34 19.76 0.27
N GLY A 20 -1.19 19.64 1.29
CA GLY A 20 -2.55 19.13 1.16
C GLY A 20 -2.67 17.60 1.05
N ILE A 21 -1.56 16.88 1.10
CA ILE A 21 -1.55 15.40 1.09
C ILE A 21 -1.40 14.90 2.52
N ARG A 22 -2.38 14.14 2.99
CA ARG A 22 -2.32 13.48 4.30
C ARG A 22 -1.56 12.16 4.19
N TYR A 23 -0.74 11.88 5.18
CA TYR A 23 0.07 10.66 5.22
C TYR A 23 0.39 10.25 6.65
N ILE A 24 0.77 8.98 6.80
CA ILE A 24 1.31 8.40 8.03
C ILE A 24 2.77 8.08 7.80
N GLN A 25 3.62 8.46 8.74
CA GLN A 25 5.03 8.09 8.78
C GLN A 25 5.34 7.45 10.12
N LYS A 26 5.51 6.15 10.12
CA LYS A 26 5.75 5.32 11.32
C LYS A 26 6.77 4.24 11.05
N LYS A 27 7.26 3.64 12.14
CA LYS A 27 8.07 2.42 12.07
C LYS A 27 7.14 1.20 12.08
N ARG A 28 7.44 0.21 11.25
CA ARG A 28 6.72 -1.06 11.22
C ARG A 28 6.89 -1.81 12.53
N GLN A 29 5.81 -2.35 13.05
CA GLN A 29 5.79 -3.16 14.27
C GLN A 29 6.75 -4.37 14.20
N LYS A 30 6.81 -5.05 13.05
CA LYS A 30 7.59 -6.27 12.87
C LYS A 30 9.08 -6.03 12.66
N THR A 31 9.47 -4.96 11.98
CA THR A 31 10.86 -4.80 11.49
C THR A 31 11.54 -3.53 11.98
N GLY A 32 10.81 -2.60 12.57
CA GLY A 32 11.30 -1.28 12.96
C GLY A 32 11.66 -0.35 11.79
N VAL A 33 11.50 -0.82 10.55
CA VAL A 33 11.77 0.00 9.35
C VAL A 33 10.66 1.01 9.17
N GLU A 34 11.02 2.25 8.88
CA GLU A 34 10.07 3.32 8.61
C GLU A 34 9.29 3.07 7.31
N TYR A 35 8.00 3.37 7.34
CA TYR A 35 7.12 3.38 6.17
C TYR A 35 6.39 4.72 6.04
N ILE A 36 5.93 5.01 4.83
CA ILE A 36 5.08 6.17 4.52
C ILE A 36 3.81 5.67 3.83
N ALA A 37 2.66 5.86 4.46
CA ALA A 37 1.37 5.55 3.88
C ALA A 37 0.63 6.83 3.51
N VAL A 38 0.43 7.06 2.21
CA VAL A 38 -0.39 8.17 1.72
C VAL A 38 -1.86 7.83 1.95
N LEU A 39 -2.61 8.76 2.48
CA LEU A 39 -4.06 8.66 2.70
C LEU A 39 -4.77 9.43 1.60
N ASN A 40 -5.59 8.73 0.82
CA ASN A 40 -6.55 9.38 -0.05
C ASN A 40 -7.79 9.85 0.75
N ASP A 41 -8.67 10.60 0.10
CA ASP A 41 -9.87 11.14 0.76
C ASP A 41 -10.78 10.06 1.31
N GLU A 42 -10.89 8.91 0.62
CA GLU A 42 -11.71 7.79 1.06
C GLU A 42 -11.15 7.16 2.34
N ALA A 43 -9.84 6.87 2.37
CA ALA A 43 -9.18 6.34 3.56
C ALA A 43 -9.29 7.30 4.74
N THR A 44 -9.16 8.60 4.49
CA THR A 44 -9.30 9.64 5.50
C THR A 44 -10.72 9.65 6.09
N LYS A 45 -11.75 9.65 5.23
CA LYS A 45 -13.17 9.61 5.67
C LYS A 45 -13.48 8.37 6.51
N ILE A 46 -12.96 7.21 6.11
CA ILE A 46 -13.15 5.96 6.86
C ILE A 46 -12.49 6.06 8.24
N LEU A 47 -11.24 6.53 8.32
CA LEU A 47 -10.56 6.71 9.59
C LEU A 47 -11.28 7.68 10.51
N GLU A 48 -11.79 8.80 9.99
CA GLU A 48 -12.57 9.78 10.72
C GLU A 48 -13.92 9.19 11.20
N GLN A 49 -14.63 8.46 10.34
CA GLN A 49 -15.90 7.79 10.67
C GLN A 49 -15.77 6.84 11.85
N TYR A 50 -14.67 6.12 11.95
CA TYR A 50 -14.40 5.18 13.05
C TYR A 50 -13.55 5.80 14.16
N ASN A 51 -13.40 7.13 14.18
CA ASN A 51 -12.60 7.86 15.17
C ASN A 51 -11.18 7.31 15.33
N TYR A 52 -10.57 6.84 14.24
CA TYR A 52 -9.24 6.21 14.19
C TYR A 52 -9.11 4.93 15.05
N ASP A 53 -10.23 4.35 15.46
CA ASP A 53 -10.25 3.07 16.17
C ASP A 53 -10.45 1.92 15.16
N ILE A 54 -9.40 1.17 14.91
CA ILE A 54 -9.41 -0.01 14.04
C ILE A 54 -9.29 -1.26 14.91
N SER A 55 -10.21 -1.40 15.86
CA SER A 55 -10.27 -2.53 16.79
C SER A 55 -10.84 -3.77 16.12
N ILE A 56 -10.06 -4.45 15.31
CA ILE A 56 -10.43 -5.69 14.64
C ILE A 56 -9.34 -6.75 14.83
N THR A 57 -9.70 -7.97 15.16
CA THR A 57 -8.72 -9.07 15.21
C THR A 57 -8.30 -9.51 13.82
N ASN A 58 -7.08 -10.04 13.68
CA ASN A 58 -6.58 -10.54 12.39
C ASN A 58 -7.48 -11.63 11.79
N GLN A 59 -8.05 -12.50 12.63
CA GLN A 59 -9.00 -13.51 12.19
C GLN A 59 -10.29 -12.91 11.63
N ALA A 60 -10.87 -11.94 12.34
CA ALA A 60 -12.08 -11.24 11.90
C ALA A 60 -11.80 -10.46 10.60
N TYR A 61 -10.67 -9.75 10.52
CA TYR A 61 -10.25 -9.03 9.32
C TYR A 61 -10.17 -9.95 8.09
N ASN A 62 -9.46 -11.07 8.20
CA ASN A 62 -9.34 -12.01 7.09
C ASN A 62 -10.67 -12.72 6.76
N ARG A 63 -11.57 -12.93 7.76
CA ARG A 63 -12.93 -13.42 7.51
C ARG A 63 -13.75 -12.44 6.69
N PHE A 64 -13.72 -11.15 7.03
CA PHE A 64 -14.41 -10.12 6.26
C PHE A 64 -13.85 -10.00 4.84
N LEU A 65 -12.54 -10.11 4.64
CA LEU A 65 -11.94 -10.11 3.30
C LEU A 65 -12.48 -11.25 2.42
N LYS A 66 -12.74 -12.44 2.98
CA LYS A 66 -13.37 -13.55 2.24
C LYS A 66 -14.80 -13.21 1.82
N ILE A 67 -15.57 -12.53 2.68
CA ILE A 67 -16.94 -12.09 2.35
C ILE A 67 -16.89 -11.06 1.22
N VAL A 68 -16.02 -10.06 1.33
CA VAL A 68 -15.83 -9.03 0.29
C VAL A 68 -15.40 -9.67 -1.04
N ALA A 69 -14.46 -10.62 -1.02
CA ALA A 69 -14.03 -11.33 -2.21
C ALA A 69 -15.21 -12.05 -2.90
N LYS A 70 -16.04 -12.74 -2.13
CA LYS A 70 -17.24 -13.42 -2.67
C LYS A 70 -18.22 -12.43 -3.29
N GLN A 71 -18.49 -11.31 -2.63
CA GLN A 71 -19.40 -10.27 -3.14
C GLN A 71 -18.86 -9.61 -4.42
N ALA A 72 -17.55 -9.45 -4.51
CA ALA A 72 -16.87 -8.87 -5.68
C ALA A 72 -16.62 -9.88 -6.82
N GLY A 73 -17.06 -11.14 -6.68
CA GLY A 73 -16.80 -12.19 -7.68
C GLY A 73 -15.34 -12.62 -7.79
N ILE A 74 -14.51 -12.33 -6.78
CA ILE A 74 -13.11 -12.73 -6.74
C ILE A 74 -13.01 -14.17 -6.28
N THR A 75 -12.53 -15.05 -7.16
CA THR A 75 -12.41 -16.50 -6.90
C THR A 75 -11.12 -16.88 -6.17
N LYS A 76 -10.09 -16.02 -6.25
CA LYS A 76 -8.81 -16.24 -5.55
C LYS A 76 -8.94 -15.95 -4.06
N PRO A 77 -8.22 -16.68 -3.19
CA PRO A 77 -8.19 -16.39 -1.76
C PRO A 77 -7.73 -14.96 -1.50
N LEU A 78 -8.56 -14.18 -0.80
CA LEU A 78 -8.24 -12.82 -0.41
C LEU A 78 -7.88 -12.76 1.07
N HIS A 79 -6.70 -12.24 1.40
CA HIS A 79 -6.23 -12.01 2.76
C HIS A 79 -5.30 -10.79 2.80
N SER A 80 -5.01 -10.27 3.99
CA SER A 80 -4.27 -9.01 4.19
C SER A 80 -2.94 -8.96 3.43
N HIS A 81 -2.21 -10.05 3.36
CA HIS A 81 -0.93 -10.10 2.67
C HIS A 81 -1.07 -9.96 1.14
N ILE A 82 -2.10 -10.58 0.55
CA ILE A 82 -2.40 -10.42 -0.88
C ILE A 82 -2.77 -8.98 -1.22
N LEU A 83 -3.53 -8.29 -0.37
CA LEU A 83 -3.85 -6.88 -0.57
C LEU A 83 -2.59 -6.01 -0.59
N ARG A 84 -1.63 -6.30 0.26
CA ARG A 84 -0.33 -5.62 0.26
C ARG A 84 0.46 -5.91 -1.02
N HIS A 85 0.44 -7.16 -1.53
CA HIS A 85 1.03 -7.53 -2.82
C HIS A 85 0.37 -6.77 -3.98
N SER A 86 -0.97 -6.73 -4.01
CA SER A 86 -1.72 -6.00 -5.03
C SER A 86 -1.42 -4.51 -5.01
N PHE A 87 -1.29 -3.90 -3.82
CA PHE A 87 -0.87 -2.52 -3.69
C PHE A 87 0.52 -2.30 -4.30
N ALA A 88 1.50 -3.13 -3.95
CA ALA A 88 2.86 -3.00 -4.49
C ALA A 88 2.87 -3.12 -6.03
N HIS A 89 2.16 -4.09 -6.57
CA HIS A 89 2.02 -4.29 -8.01
C HIS A 89 1.39 -3.08 -8.69
N HIS A 90 0.26 -2.58 -8.18
CA HIS A 90 -0.43 -1.40 -8.70
C HIS A 90 0.48 -0.16 -8.70
N GLN A 91 1.17 0.12 -7.59
CA GLN A 91 2.05 1.30 -7.51
C GLN A 91 3.22 1.23 -8.50
N LEU A 92 3.79 0.05 -8.73
CA LEU A 92 4.94 -0.12 -9.63
C LEU A 92 4.54 -0.17 -11.10
N ASN A 93 3.48 -0.92 -11.44
CA ASN A 93 3.20 -1.29 -12.83
C ASN A 93 2.08 -0.45 -13.47
N GLU A 94 1.17 0.11 -12.67
CA GLU A 94 0.08 0.95 -13.16
C GLU A 94 0.31 2.43 -12.86
N MET A 95 0.77 2.76 -11.64
CA MET A 95 1.09 4.14 -11.26
C MET A 95 2.51 4.56 -11.64
N HIS A 96 3.35 3.63 -12.12
CA HIS A 96 4.73 3.84 -12.55
C HIS A 96 5.62 4.55 -11.50
N LEU A 97 5.34 4.34 -10.21
CA LEU A 97 6.18 4.88 -9.16
C LEU A 97 7.54 4.19 -9.14
N ASN A 98 8.57 4.95 -8.80
CA ASN A 98 9.91 4.43 -8.64
C ASN A 98 9.94 3.33 -7.55
N ILE A 99 10.70 2.26 -7.79
CA ILE A 99 10.81 1.11 -6.89
C ILE A 99 11.29 1.49 -5.48
N ALA A 100 12.19 2.48 -5.38
CA ALA A 100 12.66 2.99 -4.09
C ALA A 100 11.52 3.68 -3.32
N THR A 101 10.67 4.43 -4.02
CA THR A 101 9.47 5.06 -3.45
C THR A 101 8.51 4.01 -2.91
N VAL A 102 8.17 3.00 -3.70
CA VAL A 102 7.27 1.92 -3.28
C VAL A 102 7.85 1.09 -2.13
N SER A 103 9.17 0.82 -2.16
CA SER A 103 9.88 0.17 -1.06
C SER A 103 9.73 0.96 0.25
N ARG A 104 9.85 2.27 0.19
CA ARG A 104 9.67 3.18 1.32
C ARG A 104 8.22 3.22 1.82
N MET A 105 7.25 3.24 0.91
CA MET A 105 5.82 3.17 1.25
C MET A 105 5.48 1.87 1.98
N LEU A 106 6.11 0.78 1.62
CA LEU A 106 5.91 -0.54 2.23
C LEU A 106 6.74 -0.76 3.50
N GLY A 107 7.78 0.03 3.75
CA GLY A 107 8.73 -0.20 4.84
C GLY A 107 9.46 -1.53 4.65
N HIS A 108 9.95 -1.80 3.46
CA HIS A 108 10.82 -2.95 3.19
C HIS A 108 12.23 -2.71 3.69
N THR A 109 12.89 -3.75 4.19
CA THR A 109 14.27 -3.67 4.70
C THR A 109 15.30 -3.54 3.57
N ASN A 110 14.95 -4.01 2.37
CA ASN A 110 15.79 -3.89 1.18
C ASN A 110 14.93 -3.88 -0.10
N LEU A 111 15.50 -3.38 -1.19
CA LEU A 111 14.82 -3.26 -2.48
C LEU A 111 14.46 -4.61 -3.12
N LYS A 112 15.20 -5.69 -2.82
CA LYS A 112 14.91 -7.03 -3.38
C LYS A 112 13.49 -7.48 -3.05
N GLN A 113 12.97 -7.13 -1.86
CA GLN A 113 11.59 -7.43 -1.47
C GLN A 113 10.56 -6.75 -2.38
N THR A 114 10.87 -5.57 -2.87
CA THR A 114 9.99 -4.81 -3.78
C THR A 114 10.16 -5.26 -5.23
N MET A 115 11.35 -5.71 -5.62
CA MET A 115 11.62 -6.19 -6.99
C MET A 115 10.74 -7.37 -7.41
N HIS A 116 10.29 -8.21 -6.47
CA HIS A 116 9.36 -9.31 -6.77
C HIS A 116 8.03 -8.86 -7.40
N TYR A 117 7.67 -7.59 -7.26
CA TYR A 117 6.46 -7.01 -7.84
C TYR A 117 6.71 -6.23 -9.13
N CYS A 118 7.96 -6.04 -9.50
CA CYS A 118 8.35 -5.28 -10.68
C CYS A 118 8.39 -6.20 -11.90
N HIS A 119 7.29 -6.27 -12.65
CA HIS A 119 7.20 -7.03 -13.89
C HIS A 119 7.28 -6.07 -15.07
N LYS A 120 8.51 -5.76 -15.49
CA LYS A 120 8.72 -4.95 -16.69
C LYS A 120 8.83 -5.83 -17.93
N HIS A 121 7.80 -5.82 -18.75
CA HIS A 121 7.83 -6.41 -20.09
C HIS A 121 8.51 -5.47 -21.08
N THR A 122 9.05 -6.01 -22.17
CA THR A 122 9.75 -5.23 -23.21
C THR A 122 8.95 -4.00 -23.69
N PRO A 123 7.64 -4.07 -23.98
CA PRO A 123 6.86 -2.89 -24.36
C PRO A 123 6.90 -1.77 -23.31
N THR A 124 6.73 -2.10 -22.03
CA THR A 124 6.78 -1.14 -20.94
C THR A 124 8.13 -0.42 -20.85
N VAL A 125 9.24 -1.14 -21.06
CA VAL A 125 10.59 -0.55 -21.06
C VAL A 125 10.73 0.44 -22.21
N LEU A 126 10.22 0.11 -23.39
CA LEU A 126 10.28 0.99 -24.56
C LEU A 126 9.40 2.23 -24.39
N GLU A 127 8.22 2.08 -23.82
CA GLU A 127 7.32 3.20 -23.52
C GLU A 127 7.94 4.17 -22.53
N GLU A 128 8.52 3.68 -21.44
CA GLU A 128 9.23 4.50 -20.45
C GLU A 128 10.40 5.27 -21.12
N TYR A 129 11.15 4.62 -21.97
CA TYR A 129 12.24 5.26 -22.71
C TYR A 129 11.74 6.37 -23.65
N ILE A 130 10.64 6.12 -24.39
CA ILE A 130 10.04 7.11 -25.29
C ILE A 130 9.54 8.33 -24.52
N VAL A 131 8.87 8.11 -23.38
CA VAL A 131 8.36 9.21 -22.52
C VAL A 131 9.52 10.04 -21.96
N ALA A 132 10.57 9.41 -21.47
CA ALA A 132 11.74 10.09 -20.94
C ALA A 132 12.41 10.99 -21.99
N ASN A 133 12.52 10.53 -23.24
CA ASN A 133 13.13 11.31 -24.33
C ASN A 133 12.24 12.41 -24.92
N LYS A 134 10.91 12.36 -24.73
CA LYS A 134 10.00 13.43 -25.16
C LYS A 134 10.05 14.64 -24.24
N ASN A 135 10.51 14.47 -23.00
CA ASN A 135 10.62 15.52 -21.98
C ASN A 135 12.05 16.14 -21.93
N THR A 136 12.91 15.74 -22.83
CA THR A 136 14.26 16.29 -23.00
C THR A 136 14.30 17.21 -24.21
#